data_a99df6376b8f22c9209ea40330098f56
#
_entry.id   a99df6376b8f22c9209ea40330098f56
#
_cell.length_a   1.000
_cell.length_b   1.000
_cell.length_c   1.000
_cell.angle_alpha   90.00
_cell.angle_beta   90.00
_cell.angle_gamma   90.00
#
_symmetry.space_group_name_H-M   'P 1'
#
loop_
_entity.id
_entity.type
_entity.pdbx_description
1 polymer ?
#
loop_
_entity_poly.entity_id
_entity_poly.type
_entity_poly.pdbx_seq_one_letter_code
_entity_poly.pdbx_strand_id
1 'polypeptide(L)'
;MNDAALAVSPDGERSERADPVVLIGAVRWRERAKVRGRVRSMRVQPWAGVASLECVIVDDTGGLVLVFLGRRQVAGVELGRHVVAWGMVGEHRGYLAMLNPEIEIVGE
;
A
#
# COMPACT_ATOMS: atom_id res chain seq x y z
N MET A 1 22.14 15.98 9.11
CA MET A 1 21.46 15.86 8.91
C MET A 1 21.09 15.73 8.41
N ASN A 2 21.04 15.65 8.29
CA ASN A 2 20.27 15.50 7.87
C ASN A 2 20.03 15.30 7.33
N ASP A 3 20.08 15.19 7.26
CA ASP A 3 19.48 15.03 6.71
C ASP A 3 18.93 14.86 6.37
N ALA A 4 19.03 14.87 6.59
CA ALA A 4 18.16 14.72 6.33
C ALA A 4 17.65 14.91 5.81
N ALA A 5 17.91 15.11 6.10
CA ALA A 5 17.09 15.38 5.74
C ALA A 5 16.82 15.45 5.07
N LEU A 6 17.05 15.24 5.23
CA LEU A 6 16.40 15.22 4.74
C LEU A 6 15.64 15.14 4.36
N ALA A 7 15.42 15.04 4.68
CA ALA A 7 14.62 14.86 4.43
C ALA A 7 13.87 15.04 3.97
N VAL A 8 13.55 15.25 4.07
CA VAL A 8 12.59 15.34 3.53
C VAL A 8 12.39 15.84 2.56
N SER A 9 12.54 15.86 2.54
CA SER A 9 12.50 16.39 1.52
C SER A 9 11.77 16.41 0.53
N PRO A 10 12.08 17.07 -0.02
CA PRO A 10 11.20 16.98 -1.11
C PRO A 10 11.00 15.59 -1.54
N ASP A 11 11.62 14.81 -0.86
CA ASP A 11 11.78 13.47 -1.28
C ASP A 11 11.17 12.55 -0.23
N GLY A 12 9.88 12.75 -0.03
CA GLY A 12 9.14 11.92 0.90
C GLY A 12 9.19 10.46 0.55
N GLU A 13 9.29 10.17 -0.73
CA GLU A 13 9.36 8.80 -1.17
C GLU A 13 10.59 8.10 -0.64
N ARG A 14 11.73 8.77 -0.67
CA ARG A 14 12.94 8.20 -0.13
C ARG A 14 12.81 7.94 1.35
N SER A 15 12.23 8.89 2.07
CA SER A 15 12.01 8.75 3.49
C SER A 15 11.13 7.54 3.79
N GLU A 16 10.05 7.40 3.04
CA GLU A 16 9.13 6.29 3.24
C GLU A 16 9.80 4.97 2.92
N ARG A 17 10.65 4.95 1.93
CA ARG A 17 11.34 3.73 1.55
C ARG A 17 12.27 3.24 2.67
N ALA A 18 12.83 4.17 3.42
CA ALA A 18 13.72 3.84 4.52
C ALA A 18 12.97 3.45 5.80
N ASP A 19 11.66 3.70 5.86
CA ASP A 19 10.88 3.40 7.05
C ASP A 19 10.81 1.89 7.27
N PRO A 20 10.72 1.48 8.53
CA PRO A 20 10.57 0.05 8.81
C PRO A 20 9.19 -0.44 8.40
N VAL A 21 9.13 -1.71 8.03
CA VAL A 21 7.87 -2.38 7.75
C VAL A 21 7.19 -2.69 9.08
N VAL A 22 5.89 -2.36 9.17
CA VAL A 22 5.10 -2.67 10.36
C VAL A 22 4.06 -3.73 10.00
N LEU A 23 3.52 -4.36 11.02
CA LEU A 23 2.47 -5.37 10.82
C LEU A 23 1.19 -4.69 10.36
N ILE A 24 0.47 -5.36 9.46
CA ILE A 24 -0.78 -4.80 8.94
C ILE A 24 -1.76 -4.52 10.07
N GLY A 25 -1.83 -5.39 11.06
CA GLY A 25 -2.73 -5.18 12.19
C GLY A 25 -2.37 -3.98 13.06
N ALA A 26 -1.19 -3.40 12.86
CA ALA A 26 -0.76 -2.24 13.65
C ALA A 26 -0.96 -0.91 12.93
N VAL A 27 -1.42 -0.91 11.68
CA VAL A 27 -1.61 0.36 10.96
C VAL A 27 -2.78 1.12 11.55
N ARG A 28 -2.72 2.44 11.42
CA ARG A 28 -3.73 3.32 12.00
C ARG A 28 -4.26 4.26 10.93
N TRP A 29 -5.55 4.52 11.03
CA TRP A 29 -6.22 5.45 10.15
C TRP A 29 -5.57 6.82 10.26
N ARG A 30 -5.34 7.44 9.10
CA ARG A 30 -4.75 8.79 8.97
C ARG A 30 -3.27 8.84 9.30
N GLU A 31 -2.62 7.69 9.37
CA GLU A 31 -1.17 7.65 9.55
C GLU A 31 -0.53 7.00 8.34
N ARG A 32 0.68 7.42 8.04
CA ARG A 32 1.44 6.76 6.99
C ARG A 32 1.99 5.47 7.54
N ALA A 33 2.07 4.47 6.68
CA ALA A 33 2.58 3.17 7.09
C ALA A 33 3.25 2.49 5.92
N LYS A 34 4.15 1.56 6.24
CA LYS A 34 4.79 0.69 5.27
C LYS A 34 4.56 -0.73 5.77
N VAL A 35 3.95 -1.55 4.93
CA VAL A 35 3.56 -2.91 5.30
C VAL A 35 4.00 -3.88 4.23
N ARG A 36 4.08 -5.14 4.61
CA ARG A 36 4.32 -6.23 3.67
C ARG A 36 3.19 -7.24 3.81
N GLY A 37 2.67 -7.69 2.67
CA GLY A 37 1.62 -8.67 2.70
C GLY A 37 1.58 -9.48 1.42
N ARG A 38 0.81 -10.57 1.48
CA ARG A 38 0.58 -11.43 0.33
C ARG A 38 -0.74 -11.03 -0.31
N VAL A 39 -0.75 -10.90 -1.62
CA VAL A 39 -1.96 -10.57 -2.36
C VAL A 39 -2.93 -11.74 -2.26
N ARG A 40 -4.05 -11.51 -1.60
CA ARG A 40 -5.06 -12.53 -1.36
C ARG A 40 -6.19 -12.47 -2.36
N SER A 41 -6.56 -11.26 -2.78
CA SER A 41 -7.65 -11.09 -3.72
C SER A 41 -7.41 -9.85 -4.56
N MET A 42 -8.00 -9.85 -5.75
CA MET A 42 -7.90 -8.74 -6.68
C MET A 42 -9.21 -8.63 -7.42
N ARG A 43 -9.66 -7.41 -7.65
CA ARG A 43 -10.83 -7.18 -8.51
C ARG A 43 -10.79 -5.77 -9.04
N VAL A 44 -11.48 -5.57 -10.17
CA VAL A 44 -11.61 -4.25 -10.77
C VAL A 44 -13.00 -3.74 -10.44
N GLN A 45 -13.07 -2.56 -9.86
CA GLN A 45 -14.34 -1.94 -9.51
C GLN A 45 -14.29 -0.46 -9.83
N PRO A 46 -15.45 0.14 -10.11
CA PRO A 46 -15.50 1.58 -10.27
C PRO A 46 -15.22 2.27 -8.93
N TRP A 47 -14.43 3.30 -8.99
CA TRP A 47 -14.18 4.18 -7.86
C TRP A 47 -14.34 5.59 -8.41
N ALA A 48 -15.31 6.34 -7.89
CA ALA A 48 -15.61 7.68 -8.39
C ALA A 48 -15.75 7.70 -9.92
N GLY A 49 -16.36 6.65 -10.47
CA GLY A 49 -16.60 6.57 -11.90
C GLY A 49 -15.43 6.09 -12.73
N VAL A 50 -14.32 5.72 -12.09
CA VAL A 50 -13.10 5.28 -12.80
C VAL A 50 -12.82 3.84 -12.41
N ALA A 51 -12.62 2.97 -13.42
CA ALA A 51 -12.24 1.58 -13.14
C ALA A 51 -10.95 1.57 -12.34
N SER A 52 -10.92 0.80 -11.26
CA SER A 52 -9.78 0.78 -10.35
C SER A 52 -9.51 -0.62 -9.88
N LEU A 53 -8.24 -0.94 -9.71
CA LEU A 53 -7.85 -2.24 -9.19
C LEU A 53 -7.86 -2.17 -7.67
N GLU A 54 -8.62 -3.06 -7.04
CA GLU A 54 -8.59 -3.24 -5.59
C GLU A 54 -7.91 -4.56 -5.31
N CYS A 55 -6.93 -4.55 -4.44
CA CYS A 55 -6.38 -5.80 -3.99
C CYS A 55 -6.24 -5.81 -2.48
N VAL A 56 -6.47 -6.97 -1.90
CA VAL A 56 -6.33 -7.14 -0.46
C VAL A 56 -5.02 -7.86 -0.23
N ILE A 57 -4.16 -7.26 0.60
CA ILE A 57 -2.95 -7.92 1.04
C ILE A 57 -3.13 -8.31 2.49
N VAL A 58 -2.52 -9.43 2.87
CA VAL A 58 -2.68 -9.96 4.22
C VAL A 58 -1.34 -10.37 4.79
N ASP A 59 -1.23 -10.27 6.10
CA ASP A 59 -0.18 -10.94 6.86
C ASP A 59 -0.85 -11.68 8.00
N ASP A 60 -0.08 -12.18 8.96
CA ASP A 60 -0.66 -12.95 10.06
C ASP A 60 -1.54 -12.12 10.98
N THR A 61 -1.47 -10.80 10.89
CA THR A 61 -2.18 -9.91 11.82
C THR A 61 -3.41 -9.27 11.22
N GLY A 62 -3.59 -9.31 9.89
CA GLY A 62 -4.77 -8.70 9.30
C GLY A 62 -4.65 -8.49 7.82
N GLY A 63 -5.58 -7.71 7.28
CA GLY A 63 -5.64 -7.38 5.87
C GLY A 63 -5.73 -5.89 5.63
N LEU A 64 -5.28 -5.45 4.48
CA LEU A 64 -5.30 -4.06 4.08
C LEU A 64 -5.67 -4.00 2.61
N VAL A 65 -6.55 -3.07 2.26
CA VAL A 65 -6.98 -2.89 0.87
C VAL A 65 -6.05 -1.90 0.20
N LEU A 66 -5.55 -2.25 -0.98
CA LEU A 66 -4.80 -1.34 -1.82
C LEU A 66 -5.68 -0.98 -3.01
N VAL A 67 -5.81 0.31 -3.30
CA VAL A 67 -6.66 0.79 -4.39
C VAL A 67 -5.80 1.57 -5.36
N PHE A 68 -5.77 1.11 -6.62
CA PHE A 68 -5.02 1.77 -7.71
C PHE A 68 -6.01 2.39 -8.67
N LEU A 69 -6.22 3.70 -8.52
CA LEU A 69 -7.22 4.42 -9.31
C LEU A 69 -6.86 4.43 -10.78
N GLY A 70 -7.87 4.13 -11.61
CA GLY A 70 -7.69 4.21 -13.05
C GLY A 70 -6.84 3.11 -13.63
N ARG A 71 -6.50 2.09 -12.85
CA ARG A 71 -5.66 0.99 -13.30
C ARG A 71 -6.47 -0.30 -13.21
N ARG A 72 -6.35 -1.12 -14.22
CA ARG A 72 -6.99 -2.45 -14.19
C ARG A 72 -5.99 -3.53 -13.81
N GLN A 73 -4.70 -3.21 -13.91
CA GLN A 73 -3.65 -4.11 -13.48
C GLN A 73 -2.42 -3.29 -13.13
N VAL A 74 -1.59 -3.85 -12.28
CA VAL A 74 -0.34 -3.25 -11.86
C VAL A 74 0.72 -4.33 -12.01
N ALA A 75 1.82 -3.99 -12.69
CA ALA A 75 2.85 -4.97 -13.00
C ALA A 75 3.35 -5.63 -11.72
N GLY A 76 3.38 -6.96 -11.73
CA GLY A 76 3.88 -7.74 -10.60
C GLY A 76 2.88 -7.98 -9.48
N VAL A 77 1.75 -7.29 -9.48
CA VAL A 77 0.72 -7.50 -8.47
C VAL A 77 -0.17 -8.64 -8.95
N GLU A 78 -0.02 -9.80 -8.32
CA GLU A 78 -0.69 -11.02 -8.72
C GLU A 78 -1.04 -11.82 -7.48
N LEU A 79 -2.09 -12.62 -7.60
CA LEU A 79 -2.50 -13.46 -6.47
C LEU A 79 -1.34 -14.31 -5.97
N GLY A 80 -1.15 -14.30 -4.66
CA GLY A 80 -0.11 -15.07 -4.02
C GLY A 80 1.23 -14.36 -3.90
N ARG A 81 1.43 -13.26 -4.64
CA ARG A 81 2.68 -12.51 -4.57
C ARG A 81 2.77 -11.72 -3.28
N HIS A 82 3.98 -11.58 -2.80
CA HIS A 82 4.22 -10.69 -1.67
C HIS A 82 4.62 -9.32 -2.19
N VAL A 83 4.07 -8.30 -1.58
CA VAL A 83 4.37 -6.92 -1.95
C VAL A 83 4.61 -6.12 -0.69
N VAL A 84 5.42 -5.07 -0.82
CA VAL A 84 5.58 -4.04 0.20
C VAL A 84 4.84 -2.83 -0.31
N ALA A 85 3.96 -2.26 0.53
CA ALA A 85 3.17 -1.10 0.15
C ALA A 85 3.36 -0.02 1.20
N TRP A 86 3.44 1.23 0.76
CA TRP A 86 3.52 2.32 1.72
C TRP A 86 2.74 3.52 1.21
N GLY A 87 2.19 4.25 2.16
CA GLY A 87 1.38 5.41 1.88
C GLY A 87 0.55 5.79 3.08
N MET A 88 -0.41 6.65 2.83
CA MET A 88 -1.35 7.10 3.86
C MET A 88 -2.45 6.07 4.02
N VAL A 89 -2.78 5.74 5.25
CA VAL A 89 -3.85 4.80 5.53
C VAL A 89 -5.16 5.57 5.67
N GLY A 90 -6.08 5.26 4.77
CA GLY A 90 -7.42 5.83 4.80
C GLY A 90 -8.45 4.74 4.99
N GLU A 91 -9.67 5.05 4.60
CA GLU A 91 -10.76 4.11 4.75
C GLU A 91 -11.48 3.95 3.41
N HIS A 92 -11.90 2.72 3.11
CA HIS A 92 -12.64 2.43 1.89
C HIS A 92 -13.69 1.39 2.26
N ARG A 93 -14.97 1.80 2.19
CA ARG A 93 -16.10 0.90 2.46
C ARG A 93 -15.99 0.24 3.84
N GLY A 94 -15.53 1.00 4.82
CA GLY A 94 -15.42 0.50 6.18
C GLY A 94 -14.14 -0.26 6.49
N TYR A 95 -13.23 -0.41 5.51
CA TYR A 95 -11.97 -1.10 5.70
C TYR A 95 -10.83 -0.12 5.60
N LEU A 96 -9.75 -0.38 6.31
CA LEU A 96 -8.55 0.42 6.15
C LEU A 96 -7.95 0.14 4.78
N ALA A 97 -7.48 1.19 4.13
CA ALA A 97 -7.03 1.10 2.75
C ALA A 97 -5.95 2.13 2.47
N MET A 98 -5.11 1.83 1.50
CA MET A 98 -4.20 2.83 0.93
C MET A 98 -4.64 3.11 -0.50
N LEU A 99 -4.81 4.40 -0.81
CA LEU A 99 -5.18 4.84 -2.15
C LEU A 99 -3.90 5.19 -2.90
N ASN A 100 -3.69 4.55 -4.04
CA ASN A 100 -2.50 4.76 -4.88
C ASN A 100 -1.21 4.64 -4.09
N PRO A 101 -1.01 3.52 -3.38
CA PRO A 101 0.22 3.37 -2.60
C PRO A 101 1.43 3.22 -3.51
N GLU A 102 2.60 3.52 -2.96
CA GLU A 102 3.84 3.06 -3.56
C GLU A 102 3.97 1.58 -3.25
N ILE A 103 4.50 0.82 -4.20
CA ILE A 103 4.67 -0.60 -3.96
C ILE A 103 6.00 -1.08 -4.47
N GLU A 104 6.43 -2.17 -3.87
CA GLU A 104 7.60 -2.90 -4.30
C GLU A 104 7.23 -4.37 -4.32
N ILE A 105 7.53 -5.06 -5.42
CA ILE A 105 7.25 -6.48 -5.54
C ILE A 105 8.39 -7.22 -4.85
N VAL A 106 8.04 -8.12 -3.95
CA VAL A 106 9.05 -8.89 -3.22
C VAL A 106 9.50 -10.04 -4.13
N GLY A 107 10.80 -10.11 -4.35
CA GLY A 107 11.36 -11.16 -5.16
C GLY A 107 11.36 -12.49 -4.42
N GLU A 108 11.52 -13.53 -5.17
CA GLU A 108 11.54 -14.88 -4.62
C GLU A 108 12.89 -15.28 -4.15
#